data_d590cf1b5cf3e556759e943221085900
#
_entry.id   d590cf1b5cf3e556759e943221085900
#
_cell.length_a   1.000
_cell.length_b   1.000
_cell.length_c   1.000
_cell.angle_alpha   90.00
_cell.angle_beta   90.00
_cell.angle_gamma   90.00
#
_symmetry.space_group_name_H-M   'P 1'
#
loop_
_entity.id
_entity.type
_entity.pdbx_description
1 polymer ?
#
loop_
_entity_poly.entity_id
_entity_poly.type
_entity_poly.pdbx_seq_one_letter_code
_entity_poly.pdbx_strand_id
1 'polypeptide(L)'
;MGIMATGKRSELERRSQSKERISTHDMNQKVIKLAITLAAGVLAGTSYASVVDLTQDDSGSINDALFYFSSKQPTGTGVIDPFLRVQNDPQEEGYNTSGGTPFDDKAGIWTHDIQFSDLQSTKVTVNGTAYYQLSLDINEPNGTKSVISLDSLQFYTSDTGSKTTTDLSQLGTLRWSLDGKEDSYVLLDAARNNGSGSGDMFAYIPTSAFSGVSNSDFIYMYCRFGDQVSADGTSEGGFEEWALAPAPVPEVGALFPIIGVITAAGATSLLRRRRIAITARADR
;
A
#
# COMPACT_ATOMS: atom_id res chain seq x y z
N MET A 1 9.81 -45.10 -84.64
CA MET A 1 9.84 -45.81 -83.31
C MET A 1 10.60 -44.92 -82.30
N GLY A 2 9.89 -44.14 -81.47
CA GLY A 2 10.58 -43.16 -80.63
C GLY A 2 9.71 -42.10 -79.95
N ILE A 3 8.54 -42.45 -79.40
CA ILE A 3 7.68 -41.48 -78.67
C ILE A 3 7.13 -42.12 -77.34
N MET A 4 7.95 -42.78 -76.56
CA MET A 4 7.47 -43.32 -75.20
C MET A 4 8.44 -43.09 -74.06
N ALA A 5 9.39 -42.14 -74.11
CA ALA A 5 10.39 -41.94 -73.06
C ALA A 5 10.22 -40.63 -72.28
N THR A 6 9.42 -39.68 -72.69
CA THR A 6 9.36 -38.32 -72.12
C THR A 6 8.30 -38.20 -70.97
N GLY A 7 7.28 -39.03 -70.93
CA GLY A 7 6.18 -38.94 -69.92
C GLY A 7 6.58 -39.41 -68.51
N LYS A 8 7.44 -40.43 -68.39
CA LYS A 8 7.82 -41.01 -67.09
C LYS A 8 8.80 -40.12 -66.29
N ARG A 9 9.61 -39.30 -66.92
CA ARG A 9 10.59 -38.45 -66.26
C ARG A 9 9.91 -37.25 -65.57
N SER A 10 8.90 -36.65 -66.19
CA SER A 10 8.15 -35.53 -65.64
C SER A 10 7.28 -35.89 -64.42
N GLU A 11 6.83 -37.13 -64.32
CA GLU A 11 5.99 -37.60 -63.22
C GLU A 11 6.82 -37.96 -61.96
N LEU A 12 8.05 -38.47 -62.12
CA LEU A 12 8.98 -38.70 -61.03
C LEU A 12 9.51 -37.42 -60.43
N GLU A 13 9.80 -36.38 -61.25
CA GLU A 13 10.23 -35.08 -60.80
C GLU A 13 9.10 -34.35 -60.05
N ARG A 14 7.86 -34.41 -60.48
CA ARG A 14 6.70 -33.84 -59.76
C ARG A 14 6.44 -34.54 -58.44
N ARG A 15 6.61 -35.86 -58.33
CA ARG A 15 6.49 -36.60 -57.08
C ARG A 15 7.61 -36.30 -56.10
N SER A 16 8.85 -36.05 -56.56
CA SER A 16 9.97 -35.64 -55.72
C SER A 16 9.74 -34.24 -55.15
N GLN A 17 9.36 -33.29 -55.97
CA GLN A 17 9.09 -31.91 -55.52
C GLN A 17 7.87 -31.82 -54.58
N SER A 18 6.84 -32.64 -54.76
CA SER A 18 5.69 -32.74 -53.85
C SER A 18 6.06 -33.30 -52.49
N LYS A 19 6.93 -34.34 -52.44
CA LYS A 19 7.42 -34.91 -51.17
C LYS A 19 8.32 -33.97 -50.39
N GLU A 20 9.19 -33.19 -51.09
CA GLU A 20 10.04 -32.18 -50.43
C GLU A 20 9.21 -31.01 -49.88
N ARG A 21 8.18 -30.56 -50.62
CA ARG A 21 7.30 -29.49 -50.12
C ARG A 21 6.49 -29.90 -48.87
N ILE A 22 6.00 -31.14 -48.83
CA ILE A 22 5.26 -31.66 -47.68
C ILE A 22 6.18 -31.84 -46.48
N SER A 23 7.42 -32.32 -46.70
CA SER A 23 8.42 -32.48 -45.63
C SER A 23 8.84 -31.14 -44.98
N THR A 24 9.11 -30.10 -45.79
CA THR A 24 9.50 -28.80 -45.28
C THR A 24 8.36 -28.04 -44.60
N HIS A 25 7.09 -28.22 -45.05
CA HIS A 25 5.95 -27.61 -44.39
C HIS A 25 5.64 -28.25 -43.03
N ASP A 26 5.78 -29.59 -42.95
CA ASP A 26 5.54 -30.32 -41.70
C ASP A 26 6.66 -30.10 -40.67
N MET A 27 7.93 -29.93 -41.12
CA MET A 27 9.05 -29.55 -40.26
C MET A 27 8.90 -28.11 -39.73
N ASN A 28 8.46 -27.15 -40.55
CA ASN A 28 8.25 -25.77 -40.10
C ASN A 28 7.09 -25.69 -39.10
N GLN A 29 6.02 -26.47 -39.27
CA GLN A 29 4.92 -26.52 -38.31
C GLN A 29 5.37 -27.14 -36.95
N LYS A 30 6.22 -28.15 -36.96
CA LYS A 30 6.77 -28.77 -35.75
C LYS A 30 7.76 -27.84 -35.04
N VAL A 31 8.59 -27.11 -35.76
CA VAL A 31 9.53 -26.11 -35.19
C VAL A 31 8.77 -24.93 -34.59
N ILE A 32 7.71 -24.43 -35.25
CA ILE A 32 6.86 -23.37 -34.74
C ILE A 32 6.11 -23.82 -33.48
N LYS A 33 5.55 -25.04 -33.45
CA LYS A 33 4.91 -25.57 -32.25
C LYS A 33 5.88 -25.79 -31.10
N LEU A 34 7.12 -26.22 -31.36
CA LEU A 34 8.15 -26.40 -30.35
C LEU A 34 8.65 -25.04 -29.81
N ALA A 35 8.79 -24.02 -30.66
CA ALA A 35 9.18 -22.68 -30.26
C ALA A 35 8.08 -21.99 -29.41
N ILE A 36 6.80 -22.20 -29.72
CA ILE A 36 5.68 -21.65 -28.95
C ILE A 36 5.57 -22.38 -27.57
N THR A 37 5.85 -23.68 -27.50
CA THR A 37 5.83 -24.42 -26.25
C THR A 37 7.03 -24.06 -25.34
N LEU A 38 8.17 -23.71 -25.92
CA LEU A 38 9.34 -23.26 -25.16
C LEU A 38 9.21 -21.79 -24.66
N ALA A 39 8.50 -20.93 -25.42
CA ALA A 39 8.22 -19.57 -25.00
C ALA A 39 7.15 -19.43 -23.91
N ALA A 40 6.27 -20.43 -23.77
CA ALA A 40 5.27 -20.47 -22.69
C ALA A 40 5.83 -21.02 -21.35
N GLY A 41 7.03 -21.56 -21.34
CA GLY A 41 7.65 -22.19 -20.16
C GLY A 41 8.63 -21.30 -19.39
N VAL A 42 8.85 -20.04 -19.76
CA VAL A 42 9.86 -19.15 -19.15
C VAL A 42 9.26 -17.88 -18.56
N LEU A 43 7.96 -17.85 -18.32
CA LEU A 43 7.30 -16.86 -17.46
C LEU A 43 6.93 -17.47 -16.10
N ALA A 44 7.81 -18.29 -15.52
CA ALA A 44 7.95 -18.35 -14.09
C ALA A 44 8.69 -17.06 -13.72
N GLY A 45 7.95 -15.98 -13.53
CA GLY A 45 8.50 -14.75 -12.96
C GLY A 45 9.20 -15.15 -11.67
N THR A 46 10.50 -14.91 -11.58
CA THR A 46 11.18 -14.89 -10.30
C THR A 46 10.53 -13.75 -9.54
N SER A 47 9.69 -14.10 -8.60
CA SER A 47 9.18 -13.16 -7.63
C SER A 47 10.37 -12.67 -6.83
N TYR A 48 10.58 -11.37 -6.75
CA TYR A 48 11.57 -10.75 -5.89
C TYR A 48 10.85 -10.10 -4.72
N ALA A 49 11.44 -10.17 -3.52
CA ALA A 49 10.98 -9.39 -2.39
C ALA A 49 10.79 -7.93 -2.79
N SER A 50 9.65 -7.34 -2.44
CA SER A 50 9.41 -5.93 -2.67
C SER A 50 9.93 -5.13 -1.47
N VAL A 51 10.83 -4.20 -1.72
CA VAL A 51 11.42 -3.34 -0.69
C VAL A 51 10.96 -1.90 -0.90
N VAL A 52 10.47 -1.28 0.16
CA VAL A 52 10.27 0.17 0.24
C VAL A 52 11.32 0.73 1.19
N ASP A 53 12.25 1.52 0.67
CA ASP A 53 13.34 2.13 1.46
C ASP A 53 12.99 3.58 1.80
N LEU A 54 12.35 3.78 2.95
CA LEU A 54 12.03 5.13 3.47
C LEU A 54 13.21 5.77 4.23
N THR A 55 14.38 5.14 4.28
CA THR A 55 15.60 5.80 4.80
C THR A 55 16.13 6.84 3.81
N GLN A 56 15.85 6.65 2.51
CA GLN A 56 16.31 7.50 1.41
C GLN A 56 15.15 8.10 0.61
N ASP A 57 14.10 7.31 0.35
CA ASP A 57 12.95 7.70 -0.44
C ASP A 57 11.85 8.33 0.44
N ASP A 58 10.94 9.07 -0.17
CA ASP A 58 9.80 9.66 0.54
C ASP A 58 8.54 8.78 0.45
N SER A 59 8.52 7.78 -0.42
CA SER A 59 7.38 6.88 -0.58
C SER A 59 7.68 5.63 -1.38
N GLY A 60 6.86 4.61 -1.19
CA GLY A 60 6.83 3.39 -1.99
C GLY A 60 5.51 2.64 -1.88
N SER A 61 5.40 1.50 -2.55
CA SER A 61 4.19 0.68 -2.52
C SER A 61 4.49 -0.81 -2.52
N ILE A 62 3.72 -1.57 -1.74
CA ILE A 62 3.75 -3.04 -1.68
C ILE A 62 2.30 -3.53 -1.58
N ASN A 63 1.91 -4.50 -2.40
CA ASN A 63 0.58 -5.14 -2.37
C ASN A 63 -0.59 -4.12 -2.33
N ASP A 64 -0.57 -3.14 -3.25
CA ASP A 64 -1.55 -2.07 -3.35
C ASP A 64 -1.63 -1.12 -2.14
N ALA A 65 -0.86 -1.35 -1.07
CA ALA A 65 -0.68 -0.38 0.00
C ALA A 65 0.41 0.64 -0.37
N LEU A 66 0.29 1.84 0.21
CA LEU A 66 1.27 2.91 0.02
C LEU A 66 1.92 3.24 1.36
N PHE A 67 3.23 3.49 1.33
CA PHE A 67 4.03 3.88 2.49
C PHE A 67 4.69 5.20 2.20
N TYR A 68 4.50 6.19 3.09
CA TYR A 68 5.05 7.52 2.94
C TYR A 68 5.82 7.91 4.19
N PHE A 69 7.03 8.41 4.01
CA PHE A 69 7.73 9.09 5.08
C PHE A 69 6.91 10.31 5.53
N SER A 70 6.74 10.46 6.83
CA SER A 70 6.01 11.58 7.42
C SER A 70 6.97 12.67 7.87
N SER A 71 7.09 13.74 7.09
CA SER A 71 7.86 14.93 7.50
C SER A 71 7.03 15.93 8.30
N LYS A 72 5.73 15.71 8.42
CA LYS A 72 4.82 16.63 9.14
C LYS A 72 4.66 16.15 10.57
N GLN A 73 5.24 16.94 11.47
CA GLN A 73 4.87 16.88 12.88
C GLN A 73 3.36 17.06 12.99
N PRO A 74 2.62 16.25 13.76
CA PRO A 74 1.26 16.59 14.11
C PRO A 74 1.29 17.98 14.76
N THR A 75 0.69 18.96 14.11
CA THR A 75 0.51 20.30 14.66
C THR A 75 -0.59 20.23 15.72
N GLY A 76 -0.22 19.91 16.92
CA GLY A 76 -1.12 19.69 18.04
C GLY A 76 -0.33 19.05 19.16
N THR A 77 -0.90 18.69 20.20
CA THR A 77 -0.33 18.30 21.50
C THR A 77 0.83 17.29 21.52
N GLY A 78 1.33 16.81 20.38
CA GLY A 78 2.49 15.90 20.30
C GLY A 78 2.25 14.54 20.97
N VAL A 79 1.00 14.13 21.09
CA VAL A 79 0.64 12.84 21.69
C VAL A 79 0.02 12.01 20.59
N ILE A 80 0.76 10.99 20.15
CA ILE A 80 0.18 9.87 19.42
C ILE A 80 -0.68 9.11 20.42
N ASP A 81 -1.92 8.79 20.05
CA ASP A 81 -2.81 7.90 20.82
C ASP A 81 -2.74 6.51 20.17
N PRO A 82 -1.79 5.66 20.61
CA PRO A 82 -1.55 4.39 19.96
C PRO A 82 -2.62 3.37 20.33
N PHE A 83 -2.93 2.49 19.38
CA PHE A 83 -3.73 1.29 19.63
C PHE A 83 -2.87 0.01 19.67
N LEU A 84 -1.60 0.10 19.29
CA LEU A 84 -0.58 -0.94 19.41
C LEU A 84 0.77 -0.31 19.67
N ARG A 85 1.46 -0.78 20.72
CA ARG A 85 2.86 -0.51 20.99
C ARG A 85 3.60 -1.82 21.18
N VAL A 86 4.71 -2.01 20.49
CA VAL A 86 5.64 -3.14 20.63
C VAL A 86 7.01 -2.65 21.08
N GLN A 87 7.80 -3.53 21.73
CA GLN A 87 9.15 -3.21 22.19
C GLN A 87 9.91 -4.46 22.56
N ASN A 88 10.99 -4.77 21.85
CA ASN A 88 11.96 -5.82 22.18
C ASN A 88 13.28 -5.55 21.44
N ASP A 89 14.27 -6.44 21.54
CA ASP A 89 15.60 -6.39 20.93
C ASP A 89 16.10 -7.84 20.72
N PRO A 90 16.61 -8.22 19.54
CA PRO A 90 16.81 -7.44 18.29
C PRO A 90 15.61 -7.47 17.32
N GLN A 91 14.58 -8.16 17.66
CA GLN A 91 13.33 -8.30 16.90
C GLN A 91 12.15 -8.11 17.83
N GLU A 92 11.07 -7.60 17.30
CA GLU A 92 9.84 -7.39 18.04
C GLU A 92 8.62 -7.66 17.20
N GLU A 93 7.57 -8.16 17.82
CA GLU A 93 6.30 -8.45 17.18
C GLU A 93 5.12 -8.28 18.11
N GLY A 94 3.94 -8.05 17.56
CA GLY A 94 2.74 -7.96 18.36
C GLY A 94 1.51 -7.63 17.54
N TYR A 95 0.35 -7.67 18.20
CA TYR A 95 -0.91 -7.21 17.62
C TYR A 95 -1.75 -6.50 18.67
N ASN A 96 -2.60 -5.61 18.22
CA ASN A 96 -3.49 -4.85 19.07
C ASN A 96 -4.57 -5.74 19.68
N THR A 97 -4.62 -5.79 21.00
CA THR A 97 -5.63 -6.55 21.75
C THR A 97 -5.84 -6.01 23.16
N SER A 98 -7.07 -6.08 23.66
CA SER A 98 -7.39 -5.86 25.07
C SER A 98 -7.27 -7.13 25.93
N GLY A 99 -6.92 -8.28 25.33
CA GLY A 99 -6.87 -9.58 26.00
C GLY A 99 -5.62 -9.85 26.82
N GLY A 100 -4.55 -9.07 26.63
CA GLY A 100 -3.26 -9.25 27.30
C GLY A 100 -2.08 -8.88 26.39
N THR A 101 -0.92 -9.46 26.66
CA THR A 101 0.34 -9.25 25.92
C THR A 101 0.84 -10.59 25.39
N PRO A 102 0.25 -11.12 24.27
CA PRO A 102 0.65 -12.44 23.77
C PRO A 102 2.05 -12.47 23.16
N PHE A 103 2.58 -11.32 22.73
CA PHE A 103 3.92 -11.13 22.17
C PHE A 103 4.69 -10.04 22.91
N ASP A 104 5.39 -9.17 22.21
CA ASP A 104 6.18 -8.05 22.72
C ASP A 104 5.35 -6.78 22.94
N ASP A 105 4.05 -6.88 22.78
CA ASP A 105 3.11 -5.77 22.92
C ASP A 105 3.00 -5.27 24.38
N LYS A 106 2.81 -3.96 24.54
CA LYS A 106 2.71 -3.30 25.85
C LYS A 106 1.25 -3.13 26.27
N ALA A 107 0.89 -3.74 27.40
CA ALA A 107 -0.46 -3.67 27.95
C ALA A 107 -0.92 -2.27 28.33
N GLY A 108 -2.21 -2.12 28.56
CA GLY A 108 -2.85 -0.91 29.08
C GLY A 108 -3.34 0.01 27.99
N ILE A 109 -3.16 1.31 28.17
CA ILE A 109 -3.64 2.33 27.24
C ILE A 109 -2.91 2.32 25.89
N TRP A 110 -1.74 1.66 25.84
CA TRP A 110 -0.87 1.64 24.64
C TRP A 110 -1.27 0.59 23.63
N THR A 111 -1.96 -0.48 24.06
CA THR A 111 -2.37 -1.59 23.20
C THR A 111 -3.78 -2.02 23.57
N HIS A 112 -4.70 -1.96 22.62
CA HIS A 112 -6.10 -2.29 22.84
C HIS A 112 -6.83 -2.67 21.54
N ASP A 113 -7.97 -3.34 21.69
CA ASP A 113 -8.86 -3.64 20.58
C ASP A 113 -9.34 -2.36 19.88
N ILE A 114 -9.43 -2.41 18.55
CA ILE A 114 -10.14 -1.42 17.75
C ILE A 114 -11.22 -2.12 16.91
N GLN A 115 -12.28 -1.41 16.57
CA GLN A 115 -13.32 -1.89 15.66
C GLN A 115 -13.13 -1.36 14.25
N PHE A 116 -13.79 -1.97 13.28
CA PHE A 116 -13.74 -1.50 11.90
C PHE A 116 -14.31 -0.08 11.74
N SER A 117 -15.30 0.30 12.59
CA SER A 117 -15.79 1.68 12.65
C SER A 117 -14.68 2.70 12.95
N ASP A 118 -13.71 2.33 13.80
CA ASP A 118 -12.60 3.21 14.17
C ASP A 118 -11.64 3.36 12.97
N LEU A 119 -11.29 2.25 12.32
CA LEU A 119 -10.46 2.26 11.11
C LEU A 119 -11.13 3.05 9.97
N GLN A 120 -12.45 3.00 9.83
CA GLN A 120 -13.19 3.77 8.82
C GLN A 120 -13.05 5.29 9.00
N SER A 121 -12.82 5.78 10.23
CA SER A 121 -12.61 7.20 10.51
C SER A 121 -11.36 7.77 9.83
N THR A 122 -10.41 6.88 9.48
CA THR A 122 -9.12 7.24 8.84
C THR A 122 -9.17 7.22 7.31
N LYS A 123 -10.36 7.03 6.72
CA LYS A 123 -10.51 6.90 5.26
C LYS A 123 -10.10 8.16 4.52
N VAL A 124 -9.17 8.01 3.57
CA VAL A 124 -8.68 9.06 2.67
C VAL A 124 -8.73 8.60 1.22
N THR A 125 -8.57 9.54 0.29
CA THR A 125 -8.45 9.24 -1.14
C THR A 125 -7.10 9.75 -1.65
N VAL A 126 -6.29 8.85 -2.20
CA VAL A 126 -5.00 9.18 -2.81
C VAL A 126 -5.07 8.79 -4.28
N ASN A 127 -4.87 9.75 -5.18
CA ASN A 127 -4.91 9.55 -6.64
C ASN A 127 -6.18 8.81 -7.13
N GLY A 128 -7.34 9.10 -6.52
CA GLY A 128 -8.62 8.49 -6.88
C GLY A 128 -8.91 7.13 -6.26
N THR A 129 -7.97 6.53 -5.52
CA THR A 129 -8.13 5.27 -4.80
C THR A 129 -8.35 5.55 -3.32
N ALA A 130 -9.27 4.80 -2.69
CA ALA A 130 -9.60 4.94 -1.28
C ALA A 130 -8.73 4.04 -0.40
N TYR A 131 -8.21 4.60 0.69
CA TYR A 131 -7.36 3.93 1.67
C TYR A 131 -7.80 4.23 3.10
N TYR A 132 -7.41 3.36 4.03
CA TYR A 132 -7.35 3.66 5.46
C TYR A 132 -5.93 4.08 5.82
N GLN A 133 -5.79 5.22 6.51
CA GLN A 133 -4.52 5.82 6.87
C GLN A 133 -4.18 5.47 8.32
N LEU A 134 -2.98 4.94 8.53
CA LEU A 134 -2.39 4.70 9.84
C LEU A 134 -1.09 5.48 9.95
N SER A 135 -0.69 5.80 11.18
CA SER A 135 0.60 6.42 11.50
C SER A 135 1.44 5.45 12.31
N LEU A 136 2.72 5.37 12.01
CA LEU A 136 3.74 4.70 12.79
C LEU A 136 4.74 5.72 13.30
N ASP A 137 5.03 5.68 14.60
CA ASP A 137 6.13 6.36 15.28
C ASP A 137 7.17 5.31 15.69
N ILE A 138 8.42 5.48 15.27
CA ILE A 138 9.52 4.60 15.61
C ILE A 138 10.48 5.35 16.54
N ASN A 139 10.91 4.68 17.61
CA ASN A 139 11.72 5.32 18.67
C ASN A 139 13.08 4.64 18.84
N GLU A 140 13.75 4.35 17.73
CA GLU A 140 15.07 3.77 17.75
C GLU A 140 16.17 4.76 18.17
N PRO A 141 17.29 4.30 18.76
CA PRO A 141 18.41 5.16 19.15
C PRO A 141 19.02 5.89 17.94
N ASN A 142 19.50 7.11 18.16
CA ASN A 142 20.13 7.89 17.11
C ASN A 142 21.48 7.29 16.62
N GLY A 143 21.87 7.64 15.39
CA GLY A 143 23.15 7.28 14.80
C GLY A 143 23.04 6.02 13.94
N THR A 144 23.99 5.09 14.06
CA THR A 144 24.03 3.86 13.26
C THR A 144 22.97 2.82 13.67
N LYS A 145 22.15 3.13 14.67
CA LYS A 145 21.13 2.26 15.27
C LYS A 145 19.72 2.83 15.08
N SER A 146 19.56 3.81 14.19
CA SER A 146 18.29 4.47 13.95
C SER A 146 17.43 3.80 12.87
N VAL A 147 18.02 2.85 12.14
CA VAL A 147 17.33 2.14 11.06
C VAL A 147 16.65 0.88 11.62
N ILE A 148 15.39 0.69 11.27
CA ILE A 148 14.60 -0.50 11.61
C ILE A 148 13.83 -0.98 10.37
N SER A 149 13.61 -2.29 10.26
CA SER A 149 12.76 -2.87 9.22
C SER A 149 11.38 -3.23 9.76
N LEU A 150 10.32 -2.89 9.03
CA LEU A 150 8.99 -3.45 9.20
C LEU A 150 8.89 -4.65 8.24
N ASP A 151 8.98 -5.86 8.80
CA ASP A 151 9.08 -7.11 8.06
C ASP A 151 7.74 -7.80 7.86
N SER A 152 6.78 -7.58 8.74
CA SER A 152 5.42 -8.06 8.56
C SER A 152 4.41 -7.01 9.00
N LEU A 153 3.35 -6.86 8.23
CA LEU A 153 2.17 -6.08 8.57
C LEU A 153 0.95 -6.82 8.03
N GLN A 154 0.07 -7.26 8.92
CA GLN A 154 -1.09 -8.06 8.54
C GLN A 154 -2.34 -7.53 9.22
N PHE A 155 -3.46 -7.55 8.51
CA PHE A 155 -4.76 -7.14 9.04
C PHE A 155 -5.74 -8.30 9.02
N TYR A 156 -6.34 -8.56 10.18
CA TYR A 156 -7.36 -9.59 10.37
C TYR A 156 -8.66 -8.96 10.84
N THR A 157 -9.78 -9.64 10.59
CA THR A 157 -11.10 -9.27 11.12
C THR A 157 -11.72 -10.42 11.89
N SER A 158 -12.34 -10.13 13.03
CA SER A 158 -13.01 -11.10 13.89
C SER A 158 -14.27 -10.49 14.48
N ASP A 159 -15.29 -11.31 14.72
CA ASP A 159 -16.47 -10.94 15.50
C ASP A 159 -16.21 -10.97 17.03
N THR A 160 -15.02 -11.44 17.44
CA THR A 160 -14.63 -11.62 18.84
C THR A 160 -13.41 -10.77 19.16
N GLY A 161 -13.53 -9.95 20.22
CA GLY A 161 -12.46 -9.12 20.78
C GLY A 161 -11.56 -9.88 21.78
N SER A 162 -10.58 -9.15 22.31
CA SER A 162 -9.71 -9.57 23.41
C SER A 162 -8.97 -10.90 23.15
N LYS A 163 -8.42 -11.05 21.95
CA LYS A 163 -7.62 -12.23 21.57
C LYS A 163 -6.34 -12.31 22.41
N THR A 164 -5.94 -13.56 22.75
CA THR A 164 -4.73 -13.86 23.54
C THR A 164 -3.85 -14.92 22.91
N THR A 165 -4.08 -15.23 21.64
CA THR A 165 -3.38 -16.30 20.92
C THR A 165 -2.07 -15.81 20.33
N THR A 166 -1.08 -16.70 20.27
CA THR A 166 0.15 -16.52 19.46
C THR A 166 0.06 -17.19 18.09
N ASP A 167 -1.03 -17.90 17.79
CA ASP A 167 -1.32 -18.46 16.49
C ASP A 167 -2.13 -17.44 15.67
N LEU A 168 -1.47 -16.78 14.74
CA LEU A 168 -2.08 -15.72 13.90
C LEU A 168 -3.29 -16.20 13.10
N SER A 169 -3.37 -17.51 12.77
CA SER A 169 -4.52 -18.07 12.07
C SER A 169 -5.82 -18.01 12.90
N GLN A 170 -5.71 -17.83 14.23
CA GLN A 170 -6.84 -17.71 15.14
C GLN A 170 -7.26 -16.25 15.38
N LEU A 171 -6.57 -15.27 14.81
CA LEU A 171 -6.97 -13.87 14.90
C LEU A 171 -8.26 -13.58 14.11
N GLY A 172 -8.56 -14.40 13.11
CA GLY A 172 -9.77 -14.29 12.31
C GLY A 172 -9.49 -14.39 10.80
N THR A 173 -10.25 -13.63 10.00
CA THR A 173 -10.06 -13.62 8.55
C THR A 173 -8.96 -12.65 8.17
N LEU A 174 -7.87 -13.15 7.54
CA LEU A 174 -6.82 -12.32 6.97
C LEU A 174 -7.41 -11.47 5.82
N ARG A 175 -7.23 -10.16 5.90
CA ARG A 175 -7.75 -9.19 4.94
C ARG A 175 -6.67 -8.62 4.03
N TRP A 176 -5.52 -8.33 4.59
CA TRP A 176 -4.38 -7.79 3.86
C TRP A 176 -3.08 -8.21 4.54
N SER A 177 -2.01 -8.38 3.75
CA SER A 177 -0.66 -8.69 4.24
C SER A 177 0.36 -7.91 3.43
N LEU A 178 1.41 -7.42 4.11
CA LEU A 178 2.62 -6.87 3.49
C LEU A 178 3.27 -7.93 2.60
N ASP A 179 3.39 -9.15 3.15
CA ASP A 179 3.86 -10.33 2.43
C ASP A 179 2.71 -10.92 1.61
N GLY A 180 2.74 -10.68 0.31
CA GLY A 180 1.83 -11.31 -0.62
C GLY A 180 2.33 -12.72 -1.00
N LYS A 181 3.12 -12.79 -2.06
CA LYS A 181 3.82 -14.01 -2.50
C LYS A 181 5.30 -14.00 -2.14
N GLU A 182 5.80 -12.88 -1.72
CA GLU A 182 7.20 -12.54 -1.51
C GLU A 182 7.38 -12.05 -0.07
N ASP A 183 8.59 -12.26 0.45
CA ASP A 183 9.06 -11.70 1.72
C ASP A 183 9.40 -10.22 1.51
N SER A 184 8.44 -9.34 1.79
CA SER A 184 8.52 -7.91 1.51
C SER A 184 8.70 -7.12 2.80
N TYR A 185 9.44 -5.99 2.75
CA TYR A 185 9.66 -5.17 3.94
C TYR A 185 9.76 -3.68 3.62
N VAL A 186 9.62 -2.86 4.67
CA VAL A 186 9.83 -1.41 4.62
C VAL A 186 10.99 -1.06 5.54
N LEU A 187 12.03 -0.35 5.03
CA LEU A 187 13.11 0.22 5.85
C LEU A 187 12.72 1.62 6.30
N LEU A 188 12.97 1.91 7.56
CA LEU A 188 12.66 3.16 8.25
C LEU A 188 13.91 3.69 8.96
N ASP A 189 14.01 5.01 9.14
CA ASP A 189 15.12 5.64 9.85
C ASP A 189 14.57 6.70 10.82
N ALA A 190 14.61 6.39 12.13
CA ALA A 190 14.18 7.28 13.20
C ALA A 190 14.96 8.60 13.22
N ALA A 191 16.18 8.64 12.67
CA ALA A 191 16.97 9.86 12.60
C ALA A 191 16.44 10.88 11.58
N ARG A 192 15.53 10.48 10.66
CA ARG A 192 14.89 11.41 9.71
C ARG A 192 13.90 12.36 10.40
N ASN A 193 13.30 11.95 11.52
CA ASN A 193 12.45 12.79 12.38
C ASN A 193 13.08 12.91 13.76
N ASN A 194 13.18 14.12 14.28
CA ASN A 194 13.70 14.33 15.63
C ASN A 194 12.56 14.43 16.64
N GLY A 195 12.54 13.48 17.58
CA GLY A 195 11.67 13.49 18.74
C GLY A 195 10.54 12.45 18.70
N SER A 196 10.25 11.87 19.86
CA SER A 196 9.12 10.96 20.06
C SER A 196 7.79 11.70 19.96
N GLY A 197 6.74 11.00 19.48
CA GLY A 197 5.40 11.55 19.32
C GLY A 197 5.15 12.22 17.97
N SER A 198 6.03 12.03 17.00
CA SER A 198 5.87 12.46 15.62
C SER A 198 5.86 11.22 14.74
N GLY A 199 4.76 10.93 14.06
CA GLY A 199 4.75 9.76 13.18
C GLY A 199 5.85 9.85 12.11
N ASP A 200 6.62 8.78 11.95
CA ASP A 200 7.70 8.65 10.97
C ASP A 200 7.20 8.16 9.63
N MET A 201 6.12 7.40 9.64
CA MET A 201 5.51 6.85 8.44
C MET A 201 3.99 6.93 8.48
N PHE A 202 3.39 7.19 7.30
CA PHE A 202 2.00 6.87 7.05
C PHE A 202 1.90 5.61 6.21
N ALA A 203 1.09 4.64 6.67
CA ALA A 203 0.68 3.47 5.91
C ALA A 203 -0.76 3.66 5.41
N TYR A 204 -0.97 3.45 4.11
CA TYR A 204 -2.26 3.55 3.45
C TYR A 204 -2.69 2.17 2.97
N ILE A 205 -3.63 1.56 3.67
CA ILE A 205 -4.11 0.21 3.39
C ILE A 205 -5.34 0.29 2.50
N PRO A 206 -5.41 -0.43 1.35
CA PRO A 206 -6.53 -0.29 0.41
C PRO A 206 -7.85 -0.68 1.04
N THR A 207 -8.88 0.17 0.93
CA THR A 207 -10.20 -0.10 1.51
C THR A 207 -10.88 -1.33 0.91
N SER A 208 -10.49 -1.73 -0.31
CA SER A 208 -10.99 -2.93 -1.00
C SER A 208 -10.71 -4.22 -0.24
N ALA A 209 -9.63 -4.27 0.55
CA ALA A 209 -9.27 -5.42 1.38
C ALA A 209 -10.34 -5.74 2.45
N PHE A 210 -11.10 -4.74 2.88
CA PHE A 210 -12.09 -4.85 3.95
C PHE A 210 -13.54 -4.91 3.41
N SER A 211 -13.72 -5.34 2.17
CA SER A 211 -15.06 -5.48 1.60
C SER A 211 -15.90 -6.47 2.40
N GLY A 212 -17.13 -6.07 2.76
CA GLY A 212 -18.07 -6.92 3.50
C GLY A 212 -17.81 -7.05 5.00
N VAL A 213 -16.85 -6.29 5.57
CA VAL A 213 -16.59 -6.24 7.02
C VAL A 213 -17.68 -5.42 7.71
N SER A 214 -18.17 -5.90 8.85
CA SER A 214 -19.15 -5.18 9.67
C SER A 214 -18.46 -4.09 10.50
N ASN A 215 -19.14 -2.97 10.74
CA ASN A 215 -18.60 -1.89 11.58
C ASN A 215 -18.25 -2.32 13.00
N SER A 216 -18.92 -3.34 13.52
CA SER A 216 -18.69 -3.89 14.85
C SER A 216 -17.62 -4.99 14.89
N ASP A 217 -17.09 -5.44 13.74
CA ASP A 217 -16.01 -6.42 13.73
C ASP A 217 -14.74 -5.79 14.29
N PHE A 218 -13.99 -6.57 15.05
CA PHE A 218 -12.68 -6.19 15.57
C PHE A 218 -11.64 -6.28 14.46
N ILE A 219 -10.72 -5.32 14.44
CA ILE A 219 -9.54 -5.31 13.59
C ILE A 219 -8.33 -5.67 14.43
N TYR A 220 -7.63 -6.73 14.02
CA TYR A 220 -6.34 -7.10 14.57
C TYR A 220 -5.26 -6.77 13.54
N MET A 221 -4.37 -5.87 13.89
CA MET A 221 -3.19 -5.52 13.11
C MET A 221 -1.97 -6.15 13.78
N TYR A 222 -1.39 -7.15 13.12
CA TYR A 222 -0.11 -7.74 13.53
C TYR A 222 1.02 -7.04 12.80
N CYS A 223 2.11 -6.76 13.51
CA CYS A 223 3.36 -6.27 12.94
C CYS A 223 4.56 -7.03 13.51
N ARG A 224 5.64 -7.07 12.73
CA ARG A 224 6.96 -7.57 13.14
C ARG A 224 8.03 -6.67 12.56
N PHE A 225 9.06 -6.41 13.37
CA PHE A 225 10.21 -5.57 13.02
C PHE A 225 11.52 -6.28 13.33
N GLY A 226 12.61 -5.87 12.65
CA GLY A 226 13.97 -6.21 13.03
C GLY A 226 14.60 -7.39 12.32
N ASP A 227 14.01 -7.95 11.26
CA ASP A 227 14.54 -9.13 10.56
C ASP A 227 15.68 -8.80 9.57
N GLN A 228 15.83 -7.53 9.12
CA GLN A 228 16.77 -7.16 8.05
C GLN A 228 18.16 -6.78 8.59
N VAL A 229 18.83 -7.73 9.23
CA VAL A 229 20.18 -7.54 9.81
C VAL A 229 21.20 -7.02 8.79
N SER A 230 21.12 -7.47 7.52
CA SER A 230 22.06 -7.06 6.45
C SER A 230 21.87 -5.61 5.99
N ALA A 231 20.72 -4.98 6.34
CA ALA A 231 20.40 -3.60 6.06
C ALA A 231 20.43 -2.72 7.31
N ASP A 232 21.09 -3.19 8.39
CA ASP A 232 21.11 -2.55 9.71
C ASP A 232 19.70 -2.28 10.29
N GLY A 233 18.72 -3.08 9.87
CA GLY A 233 17.29 -2.89 10.18
C GLY A 233 16.81 -3.70 11.41
N THR A 234 17.69 -4.02 12.36
CA THR A 234 17.32 -4.67 13.63
C THR A 234 16.71 -3.68 14.59
N SER A 235 15.74 -4.13 15.42
CA SER A 235 15.28 -3.34 16.57
C SER A 235 16.40 -3.22 17.61
N GLU A 236 16.55 -2.04 18.17
CA GLU A 236 17.56 -1.73 19.21
C GLU A 236 16.88 -1.43 20.58
N GLY A 237 15.67 -1.95 20.77
CA GLY A 237 14.91 -1.86 22.01
C GLY A 237 14.18 -0.54 22.24
N GLY A 238 14.00 0.25 21.20
CA GLY A 238 13.07 1.35 21.18
C GLY A 238 11.63 0.86 21.42
N PHE A 239 10.65 1.67 21.11
CA PHE A 239 9.26 1.22 21.03
C PHE A 239 8.60 1.81 19.78
N GLU A 240 7.82 0.98 19.10
CA GLU A 240 7.11 1.32 17.90
C GLU A 240 5.62 1.43 18.18
N GLU A 241 5.04 2.58 17.81
CA GLU A 241 3.66 2.93 18.12
C GLU A 241 2.81 3.10 16.86
N TRP A 242 1.79 2.29 16.74
CA TRP A 242 0.79 2.42 15.69
C TRP A 242 -0.45 3.15 16.19
N ALA A 243 -0.85 4.18 15.44
CA ALA A 243 -2.04 4.96 15.72
C ALA A 243 -2.96 5.08 14.49
N LEU A 244 -4.24 5.28 14.74
CA LEU A 244 -5.18 5.71 13.71
C LEU A 244 -4.85 7.16 13.33
N ALA A 245 -4.72 7.44 12.03
CA ALA A 245 -4.46 8.77 11.51
C ALA A 245 -5.73 9.32 10.82
N PRO A 246 -6.64 9.98 11.56
CA PRO A 246 -7.86 10.51 10.98
C PRO A 246 -7.53 11.47 9.83
N ALA A 247 -8.32 11.40 8.74
CA ALA A 247 -8.18 12.36 7.65
C ALA A 247 -8.26 13.78 8.22
N PRO A 248 -7.37 14.71 7.80
CA PRO A 248 -7.48 16.08 8.25
C PRO A 248 -8.87 16.60 7.89
N VAL A 249 -9.65 16.97 8.91
CA VAL A 249 -10.97 17.56 8.71
C VAL A 249 -10.69 18.90 8.01
N PRO A 250 -11.27 19.17 6.81
CA PRO A 250 -11.12 20.47 6.19
C PRO A 250 -11.57 21.52 7.21
N GLU A 251 -10.67 22.38 7.66
CA GLU A 251 -11.05 23.44 8.58
C GLU A 251 -12.12 24.29 7.90
N VAL A 252 -13.31 24.32 8.48
CA VAL A 252 -14.46 25.10 7.97
C VAL A 252 -14.04 26.58 7.80
N GLY A 253 -13.04 27.01 8.57
CA GLY A 253 -12.42 28.33 8.44
C GLY A 253 -11.84 28.64 7.05
N ALA A 254 -11.37 27.64 6.30
CA ALA A 254 -10.86 27.84 4.94
C ALA A 254 -11.96 28.17 3.91
N LEU A 255 -13.21 27.83 4.18
CA LEU A 255 -14.35 28.13 3.29
C LEU A 255 -14.89 29.55 3.49
N PHE A 256 -14.75 30.16 4.68
CA PHE A 256 -15.26 31.50 4.95
C PHE A 256 -14.60 32.60 4.10
N PRO A 257 -13.27 32.61 3.84
CA PRO A 257 -12.68 33.60 2.95
C PRO A 257 -13.21 33.52 1.51
N ILE A 258 -13.47 32.31 1.02
CA ILE A 258 -13.97 32.09 -0.35
C ILE A 258 -15.40 32.57 -0.48
N ILE A 259 -16.26 32.27 0.49
CA ILE A 259 -17.64 32.76 0.53
C ILE A 259 -17.64 34.28 0.67
N GLY A 260 -16.78 34.86 1.52
CA GLY A 260 -16.61 36.30 1.67
C GLY A 260 -16.21 37.00 0.38
N VAL A 261 -15.28 36.44 -0.40
CA VAL A 261 -14.86 36.99 -1.69
C VAL A 261 -15.97 36.92 -2.74
N ILE A 262 -16.73 35.84 -2.81
CA ILE A 262 -17.84 35.68 -3.75
C ILE A 262 -18.98 36.66 -3.43
N THR A 263 -19.33 36.83 -2.15
CA THR A 263 -20.36 37.78 -1.74
C THR A 263 -19.94 39.24 -1.95
N ALA A 264 -18.68 39.59 -1.69
CA ALA A 264 -18.14 40.94 -1.95
C ALA A 264 -18.11 41.26 -3.46
N ALA A 265 -17.70 40.28 -4.32
CA ALA A 265 -17.69 40.46 -5.76
C ALA A 265 -19.14 40.60 -6.33
N GLY A 266 -20.10 39.85 -5.80
CA GLY A 266 -21.53 39.96 -6.16
C GLY A 266 -22.13 41.30 -5.78
N ALA A 267 -21.85 41.81 -4.56
CA ALA A 267 -22.33 43.09 -4.07
C ALA A 267 -21.74 44.28 -4.88
N THR A 268 -20.46 44.23 -5.22
CA THR A 268 -19.82 45.28 -6.03
C THR A 268 -20.36 45.30 -7.47
N SER A 269 -20.68 44.18 -8.05
CA SER A 269 -21.29 44.08 -9.40
C SER A 269 -22.71 44.66 -9.42
N LEU A 270 -23.50 44.42 -8.39
CA LEU A 270 -24.86 44.99 -8.25
C LEU A 270 -24.84 46.51 -8.03
N LEU A 271 -23.93 47.02 -7.23
CA LEU A 271 -23.75 48.46 -7.01
C LEU A 271 -23.27 49.18 -8.29
N ARG A 272 -22.40 48.58 -9.08
CA ARG A 272 -22.00 49.14 -10.40
C ARG A 272 -23.20 49.23 -11.37
N ARG A 273 -24.04 48.18 -11.45
CA ARG A 273 -25.21 48.21 -12.32
C ARG A 273 -26.22 49.27 -11.91
N ARG A 274 -26.43 49.52 -10.58
CA ARG A 274 -27.28 50.57 -10.06
C ARG A 274 -26.77 51.98 -10.41
N ARG A 275 -25.43 52.22 -10.32
CA ARG A 275 -24.82 53.53 -10.69
C ARG A 275 -25.00 53.85 -12.16
N ILE A 276 -24.79 52.88 -13.05
CA ILE A 276 -24.99 53.06 -14.51
C ILE A 276 -26.48 53.38 -14.83
N ALA A 277 -27.42 52.73 -14.16
CA ALA A 277 -28.85 53.01 -14.36
C ALA A 277 -29.29 54.40 -13.88
N ILE A 278 -28.68 54.97 -12.82
CA ILE A 278 -28.95 56.29 -12.30
C ILE A 278 -28.40 57.37 -13.23
N THR A 279 -27.17 57.19 -13.76
CA THR A 279 -26.55 58.18 -14.71
C THR A 279 -27.34 58.23 -16.02
N ALA A 280 -27.79 57.11 -16.56
CA ALA A 280 -28.58 57.05 -17.80
C ALA A 280 -29.97 57.69 -17.66
N ARG A 281 -30.47 57.95 -16.45
CA ARG A 281 -31.76 58.59 -16.17
C ARG A 281 -31.62 60.11 -15.93
N ALA A 282 -30.39 60.62 -15.65
CA ALA A 282 -30.12 62.02 -15.44
C ALA A 282 -29.83 62.76 -16.77
N ASP A 283 -29.54 62.07 -17.85
CA ASP A 283 -29.24 62.60 -19.18
C ASP A 283 -30.47 62.60 -20.12
N ARG A 284 -31.68 62.45 -19.58
CA ARG A 284 -32.96 62.63 -20.29
C ARG A 284 -33.78 63.70 -19.65
#